data_30050c816482dbbe9b58ad078d2f5ac8
#
_entry.id   30050c816482dbbe9b58ad078d2f5ac8
#
_cell.length_a   1.000
_cell.length_b   1.000
_cell.length_c   1.000
_cell.angle_alpha   90.00
_cell.angle_beta   90.00
_cell.angle_gamma   90.00
#
_symmetry.space_group_name_H-M   'P 1'
#
loop_
_entity.id
_entity.type
_entity.pdbx_description
1 polymer ?
#
loop_
_entity_poly.entity_id
_entity_poly.type
_entity_poly.pdbx_seq_one_letter_code
_entity_poly.pdbx_strand_id
1 'polypeptide(L)'
;MKVTFFDQLNKLDKLLVLLIFPIPFILSLSIFVSDLFVSLGGIIFLFLIWNRENIQIINKLQKEIILFLVFFFIILISLILSDYKNHSFLASFFYFRYFLLSMILFFLLIKYEFTLNIFYYIILSSFSLIIFDSIVQLIFDYNLLGYQKIGTNTETRSLEYLTSFFGSEKKLGSFLIRFLPLIISLIYIKNYKNNLLSVFFLILMGFVIFQTSERAALFLFGIFCLLIVLNSQKKILLSSFLVLFITILLASDKPLRIKYIMVTLEQTKLIYILKNNENTLKILKKIGLEEIEDDPLLVDITRYYSKEHEDLSMTGLEIFKRHLFFGSGIKSFYHECDNLKSKGFSIKNKRDNKLTCSTHPHNTYVQILSDIGIFGFLMVIFVLGYLIRNIFIIIRKKEQDNLDISFLFINIGLLLNIFPLIPSGSFFNNWISLIIFFNLGFLFFIKNKIQIRDNS
;
A
#
# COMPACT_ATOMS: atom_id res chain seq x y z
N MET A 1 38.14 6.99 22.20
CA MET A 1 36.67 7.14 22.19
C MET A 1 36.20 6.87 20.76
N LYS A 2 35.46 5.77 20.50
CA LYS A 2 34.90 5.53 19.16
C LYS A 2 33.79 6.59 18.97
N VAL A 3 34.03 7.58 18.11
CA VAL A 3 33.00 8.55 17.69
C VAL A 3 31.81 7.72 17.17
N THR A 4 30.67 7.81 17.83
CA THR A 4 29.48 7.13 17.34
C THR A 4 29.03 7.79 16.06
N PHE A 5 28.49 7.02 15.12
CA PHE A 5 27.95 7.59 13.84
C PHE A 5 27.01 8.77 14.06
N PHE A 6 26.27 8.77 15.18
CA PHE A 6 25.37 9.84 15.57
C PHE A 6 26.08 11.17 15.87
N ASP A 7 27.35 11.15 16.32
CA ASP A 7 28.11 12.37 16.66
C ASP A 7 28.55 13.16 15.42
N GLN A 8 28.51 12.52 14.24
CA GLN A 8 28.83 13.15 12.96
C GLN A 8 27.68 13.99 12.39
N LEU A 9 26.45 13.83 12.90
CA LEU A 9 25.28 14.60 12.49
C LEU A 9 25.21 15.92 13.26
N ASN A 10 24.84 17.00 12.57
CA ASN A 10 24.47 18.22 13.29
C ASN A 10 23.17 17.99 14.10
N LYS A 11 22.87 18.88 15.06
CA LYS A 11 21.74 18.70 15.99
C LYS A 11 20.40 18.55 15.27
N LEU A 12 20.15 19.33 14.22
CA LEU A 12 18.87 19.30 13.50
C LEU A 12 18.75 18.07 12.59
N ASP A 13 19.83 17.67 11.91
CA ASP A 13 19.86 16.45 11.10
C ASP A 13 19.68 15.21 11.99
N LYS A 14 20.28 15.19 13.19
CA LYS A 14 20.07 14.14 14.20
C LYS A 14 18.59 14.02 14.59
N LEU A 15 17.94 15.15 14.83
CA LEU A 15 16.52 15.20 15.17
C LEU A 15 15.66 14.69 14.00
N LEU A 16 15.98 15.05 12.75
CA LEU A 16 15.29 14.53 11.57
C LEU A 16 15.45 13.02 11.44
N VAL A 17 16.62 12.44 11.65
CA VAL A 17 16.83 10.98 11.64
C VAL A 17 15.93 10.30 12.67
N LEU A 18 15.87 10.84 13.90
CA LEU A 18 15.05 10.30 14.99
C LEU A 18 13.55 10.41 14.73
N LEU A 19 13.09 11.46 14.05
CA LEU A 19 11.67 11.63 13.71
C LEU A 19 11.26 10.78 12.51
N ILE A 20 12.11 10.67 11.48
CA ILE A 20 11.69 10.16 10.18
C ILE A 20 11.96 8.65 10.00
N PHE A 21 13.11 8.15 10.41
CA PHE A 21 13.46 6.75 10.16
C PHE A 21 12.56 5.73 10.89
N PRO A 22 12.09 5.99 12.14
CA PRO A 22 11.21 5.06 12.82
C PRO A 22 9.73 5.12 12.37
N ILE A 23 9.37 6.03 11.44
CA ILE A 23 7.97 6.20 10.99
C ILE A 23 7.27 4.87 10.66
N PRO A 24 7.87 3.91 9.93
CA PRO A 24 7.18 2.65 9.64
C PRO A 24 6.77 1.87 10.90
N PHE A 25 7.61 1.86 11.93
CA PHE A 25 7.26 1.24 13.20
C PHE A 25 6.18 2.03 13.96
N ILE A 26 6.38 3.35 14.08
CA ILE A 26 5.43 4.23 14.79
C ILE A 26 4.06 4.21 14.12
N LEU A 27 4.02 4.08 12.79
CA LEU A 27 2.77 3.98 12.02
C LEU A 27 1.96 2.72 12.35
N SER A 28 2.61 1.65 12.79
CA SER A 28 1.91 0.45 13.28
C SER A 28 1.28 0.65 14.66
N LEU A 29 1.78 1.61 15.45
CA LEU A 29 1.27 1.95 16.78
C LEU A 29 0.26 3.09 16.75
N SER A 30 0.55 4.16 15.98
CA SER A 30 -0.27 5.36 15.95
C SER A 30 -0.08 6.16 14.66
N ILE A 31 -1.16 6.31 13.90
CA ILE A 31 -1.18 7.18 12.71
C ILE A 31 -0.98 8.64 13.11
N PHE A 32 -1.58 9.07 14.23
CA PHE A 32 -1.48 10.44 14.72
C PHE A 32 -0.03 10.82 15.05
N VAL A 33 0.68 9.97 15.79
CA VAL A 33 2.08 10.24 16.19
C VAL A 33 2.99 10.28 14.96
N SER A 34 2.77 9.38 13.99
CA SER A 34 3.52 9.38 12.73
C SER A 34 3.30 10.67 11.93
N ASP A 35 2.06 11.13 11.83
CA ASP A 35 1.71 12.38 11.13
C ASP A 35 2.29 13.62 11.84
N LEU A 36 2.30 13.62 13.17
CA LEU A 36 2.95 14.65 13.98
C LEU A 36 4.47 14.68 13.72
N PHE A 37 5.14 13.52 13.68
CA PHE A 37 6.57 13.44 13.40
C PHE A 37 6.92 13.96 12.00
N VAL A 38 6.11 13.62 11.00
CA VAL A 38 6.28 14.17 9.64
C VAL A 38 6.08 15.68 9.62
N SER A 39 5.09 16.19 10.32
CA SER A 39 4.80 17.63 10.38
C SER A 39 5.94 18.40 11.05
N LEU A 40 6.42 17.94 12.21
CA LEU A 40 7.57 18.50 12.89
C LEU A 40 8.86 18.40 12.06
N GLY A 41 9.12 17.23 11.48
CA GLY A 41 10.24 17.02 10.56
C GLY A 41 10.19 17.96 9.36
N GLY A 42 9.00 18.17 8.79
CA GLY A 42 8.77 19.12 7.70
C GLY A 42 9.14 20.54 8.06
N ILE A 43 8.73 21.02 9.24
CA ILE A 43 9.08 22.36 9.73
C ILE A 43 10.60 22.50 9.89
N ILE A 44 11.25 21.54 10.56
CA ILE A 44 12.72 21.54 10.74
C ILE A 44 13.42 21.55 9.39
N PHE A 45 12.95 20.73 8.45
CA PHE A 45 13.54 20.63 7.13
C PHE A 45 13.44 21.93 6.33
N LEU A 46 12.31 22.63 6.40
CA LEU A 46 12.14 23.93 5.74
C LEU A 46 13.14 24.98 6.25
N PHE A 47 13.51 24.95 7.53
CA PHE A 47 14.61 25.78 8.05
C PHE A 47 15.98 25.33 7.53
N LEU A 48 16.21 24.01 7.41
CA LEU A 48 17.49 23.48 6.95
C LEU A 48 17.78 23.78 5.49
N ILE A 49 16.77 23.75 4.61
CA ILE A 49 16.96 24.04 3.18
C ILE A 49 17.26 25.53 2.89
N TRP A 50 17.19 26.42 3.88
CA TRP A 50 17.65 27.80 3.71
C TRP A 50 19.15 27.91 3.48
N ASN A 51 19.94 26.90 3.86
CA ASN A 51 21.36 26.82 3.60
C ASN A 51 21.63 26.43 2.13
N ARG A 52 22.55 27.15 1.45
CA ARG A 52 22.90 26.92 0.04
C ARG A 52 23.38 25.49 -0.24
N GLU A 53 24.16 24.88 0.64
CA GLU A 53 24.61 23.50 0.48
C GLU A 53 23.46 22.50 0.47
N ASN A 54 22.50 22.68 1.37
CA ASN A 54 21.33 21.82 1.48
C ASN A 54 20.39 21.98 0.26
N ILE A 55 20.21 23.21 -0.24
CA ILE A 55 19.45 23.47 -1.48
C ILE A 55 20.06 22.73 -2.68
N GLN A 56 21.40 22.66 -2.80
CA GLN A 56 22.05 21.94 -3.91
C GLN A 56 21.70 20.45 -3.91
N ILE A 57 21.53 19.83 -2.72
CA ILE A 57 21.08 18.44 -2.62
C ILE A 57 19.64 18.32 -3.14
N ILE A 58 18.76 19.24 -2.76
CA ILE A 58 17.35 19.22 -3.13
C ILE A 58 17.14 19.54 -4.61
N ASN A 59 17.98 20.37 -5.20
CA ASN A 59 17.92 20.67 -6.65
C ASN A 59 18.11 19.43 -7.54
N LYS A 60 18.67 18.33 -7.02
CA LYS A 60 18.71 17.05 -7.71
C LYS A 60 17.32 16.45 -7.94
N LEU A 61 16.31 16.90 -7.18
CA LEU A 61 14.89 16.50 -7.28
C LEU A 61 14.02 17.52 -8.04
N GLN A 62 14.60 18.43 -8.80
CA GLN A 62 13.84 19.53 -9.43
C GLN A 62 12.66 19.03 -10.28
N LYS A 63 12.83 17.94 -11.04
CA LYS A 63 11.79 17.35 -11.88
C LYS A 63 10.65 16.76 -11.05
N GLU A 64 11.00 16.06 -9.97
CA GLU A 64 10.07 15.45 -9.02
C GLU A 64 9.28 16.51 -8.24
N ILE A 65 9.95 17.60 -7.85
CA ILE A 65 9.33 18.74 -7.18
C ILE A 65 8.32 19.40 -8.12
N ILE A 66 8.69 19.68 -9.37
CA ILE A 66 7.76 20.28 -10.36
C ILE A 66 6.55 19.37 -10.56
N LEU A 67 6.77 18.06 -10.74
CA LEU A 67 5.68 17.10 -10.91
C LEU A 67 4.73 17.10 -9.70
N PHE A 68 5.28 17.11 -8.47
CA PHE A 68 4.48 17.18 -7.27
C PHE A 68 3.74 18.52 -7.14
N LEU A 69 4.37 19.65 -7.47
CA LEU A 69 3.73 20.96 -7.42
C LEU A 69 2.54 21.04 -8.39
N VAL A 70 2.64 20.46 -9.59
CA VAL A 70 1.51 20.36 -10.52
C VAL A 70 0.36 19.54 -9.90
N PHE A 71 0.67 18.38 -9.30
CA PHE A 71 -0.33 17.57 -8.61
C PHE A 71 -0.97 18.30 -7.43
N PHE A 72 -0.15 18.96 -6.61
CA PHE A 72 -0.62 19.74 -5.47
C PHE A 72 -1.49 20.92 -5.89
N PHE A 73 -1.14 21.59 -7.01
CA PHE A 73 -1.95 22.67 -7.57
C PHE A 73 -3.34 22.18 -8.01
N ILE A 74 -3.42 20.98 -8.62
CA ILE A 74 -4.71 20.34 -8.94
C ILE A 74 -5.54 20.12 -7.67
N ILE A 75 -4.91 19.64 -6.58
CA ILE A 75 -5.56 19.47 -5.27
C ILE A 75 -6.10 20.81 -4.73
N LEU A 76 -5.33 21.89 -4.83
CA LEU A 76 -5.76 23.22 -4.36
C LEU A 76 -6.90 23.77 -5.19
N ILE A 77 -6.89 23.58 -6.51
CA ILE A 77 -8.03 23.98 -7.36
C ILE A 77 -9.27 23.17 -6.97
N SER A 78 -9.14 21.87 -6.78
CA SER A 78 -10.25 21.03 -6.31
C SER A 78 -10.82 21.53 -4.98
N LEU A 79 -9.97 21.91 -4.03
CA LEU A 79 -10.39 22.52 -2.77
C LEU A 79 -11.18 23.82 -2.97
N ILE A 80 -10.69 24.73 -3.83
CA ILE A 80 -11.31 26.03 -4.09
C ILE A 80 -12.70 25.85 -4.72
N LEU A 81 -12.84 24.88 -5.63
CA LEU A 81 -14.08 24.59 -6.36
C LEU A 81 -15.05 23.70 -5.59
N SER A 82 -14.61 23.07 -4.49
CA SER A 82 -15.45 22.19 -3.67
C SER A 82 -16.57 22.94 -2.97
N ASP A 83 -17.76 22.35 -2.93
CA ASP A 83 -18.89 22.82 -2.11
C ASP A 83 -18.65 22.52 -0.61
N TYR A 84 -17.75 21.60 -0.29
CA TYR A 84 -17.43 21.12 1.07
C TYR A 84 -16.05 21.58 1.56
N LYS A 85 -15.69 22.84 1.33
CA LYS A 85 -14.35 23.42 1.61
C LYS A 85 -13.87 23.16 3.03
N ASN A 86 -14.75 23.30 4.03
CA ASN A 86 -14.40 23.12 5.44
C ASN A 86 -13.93 21.69 5.75
N HIS A 87 -14.53 20.67 5.11
CA HIS A 87 -14.14 19.27 5.29
C HIS A 87 -12.88 18.90 4.50
N SER A 88 -12.69 19.54 3.33
CA SER A 88 -11.58 19.29 2.42
C SER A 88 -10.30 20.05 2.80
N PHE A 89 -10.42 21.18 3.51
CA PHE A 89 -9.32 22.13 3.71
C PHE A 89 -8.08 21.50 4.35
N LEU A 90 -8.20 20.89 5.52
CA LEU A 90 -7.05 20.33 6.22
C LEU A 90 -6.36 19.22 5.43
N ALA A 91 -7.14 18.36 4.76
CA ALA A 91 -6.61 17.25 3.98
C ALA A 91 -5.93 17.73 2.70
N SER A 92 -6.45 18.78 2.06
CA SER A 92 -5.92 19.31 0.79
C SER A 92 -4.74 20.23 1.02
N PHE A 93 -4.92 21.26 1.89
CA PHE A 93 -3.91 22.30 2.08
C PHE A 93 -2.62 21.75 2.69
N PHE A 94 -2.69 20.87 3.69
CA PHE A 94 -1.51 20.28 4.33
C PHE A 94 -1.01 19.00 3.66
N TYR A 95 -1.50 18.63 2.47
CA TYR A 95 -1.07 17.43 1.78
C TYR A 95 0.42 17.45 1.39
N PHE A 96 0.99 18.64 1.18
CA PHE A 96 2.41 18.82 0.84
C PHE A 96 3.38 18.26 1.89
N ARG A 97 2.97 18.09 3.16
CA ARG A 97 3.83 17.55 4.22
C ARG A 97 4.31 16.13 3.93
N TYR A 98 3.51 15.32 3.21
CA TYR A 98 3.93 13.98 2.82
C TYR A 98 5.03 14.01 1.76
N PHE A 99 5.01 14.96 0.85
CA PHE A 99 6.11 15.13 -0.09
C PHE A 99 7.39 15.63 0.60
N LEU A 100 7.26 16.48 1.61
CA LEU A 100 8.39 16.85 2.46
C LEU A 100 9.01 15.61 3.13
N LEU A 101 8.22 14.64 3.57
CA LEU A 101 8.73 13.36 4.08
C LEU A 101 9.66 12.67 3.07
N SER A 102 9.26 12.61 1.79
CA SER A 102 10.10 12.04 0.73
C SER A 102 11.40 12.83 0.52
N MET A 103 11.31 14.16 0.55
CA MET A 103 12.47 15.04 0.40
C MET A 103 13.43 14.91 1.59
N ILE A 104 12.93 14.82 2.83
CA ILE A 104 13.75 14.64 4.04
C ILE A 104 14.49 13.30 3.98
N LEU A 105 13.80 12.23 3.63
CA LEU A 105 14.42 10.91 3.52
C LEU A 105 15.53 10.90 2.47
N PHE A 106 15.26 11.44 1.29
CA PHE A 106 16.25 11.63 0.23
C PHE A 106 17.45 12.46 0.72
N PHE A 107 17.19 13.61 1.33
CA PHE A 107 18.20 14.54 1.83
C PHE A 107 19.14 13.87 2.84
N LEU A 108 18.60 13.18 3.83
CA LEU A 108 19.39 12.50 4.86
C LEU A 108 20.26 11.38 4.25
N LEU A 109 19.69 10.58 3.33
CA LEU A 109 20.41 9.48 2.68
C LEU A 109 21.49 9.94 1.69
N ILE A 110 21.38 11.15 1.12
CA ILE A 110 22.40 11.72 0.22
C ILE A 110 23.48 12.49 0.99
N LYS A 111 23.06 13.26 2.00
CA LYS A 111 23.97 14.12 2.76
C LYS A 111 24.99 13.33 3.58
N TYR A 112 24.59 12.18 4.11
CA TYR A 112 25.41 11.36 4.99
C TYR A 112 25.35 9.88 4.57
N GLU A 113 26.40 9.35 3.98
CA GLU A 113 26.41 7.95 3.49
C GLU A 113 26.13 6.91 4.57
N PHE A 114 26.56 7.16 5.81
CA PHE A 114 26.33 6.24 6.93
C PHE A 114 24.85 6.18 7.36
N THR A 115 24.02 7.18 7.02
CA THR A 115 22.59 7.17 7.37
C THR A 115 21.84 6.02 6.70
N LEU A 116 22.32 5.55 5.55
CA LEU A 116 21.78 4.34 4.93
C LEU A 116 21.92 3.11 5.84
N ASN A 117 23.03 3.01 6.62
CA ASN A 117 23.20 1.92 7.58
C ASN A 117 22.19 2.04 8.74
N ILE A 118 22.03 3.23 9.28
CA ILE A 118 21.05 3.50 10.36
C ILE A 118 19.65 3.18 9.86
N PHE A 119 19.30 3.66 8.66
CA PHE A 119 18.01 3.39 8.03
C PHE A 119 17.77 1.89 7.84
N TYR A 120 18.74 1.18 7.30
CA TYR A 120 18.70 -0.27 7.11
C TYR A 120 18.39 -1.01 8.44
N TYR A 121 19.15 -0.74 9.50
CA TYR A 121 18.94 -1.44 10.77
C TYR A 121 17.62 -1.06 11.44
N ILE A 122 17.20 0.20 11.38
CA ILE A 122 15.90 0.62 11.94
C ILE A 122 14.76 -0.08 11.20
N ILE A 123 14.78 -0.13 9.87
CA ILE A 123 13.71 -0.78 9.11
C ILE A 123 13.68 -2.28 9.40
N LEU A 124 14.83 -2.97 9.33
CA LEU A 124 14.85 -4.41 9.58
C LEU A 124 14.42 -4.76 11.01
N SER A 125 14.90 -4.04 12.03
CA SER A 125 14.50 -4.29 13.42
C SER A 125 13.02 -4.01 13.64
N SER A 126 12.47 -2.94 13.06
CA SER A 126 11.06 -2.60 13.15
C SER A 126 10.17 -3.72 12.60
N PHE A 127 10.47 -4.20 11.39
CA PHE A 127 9.67 -5.27 10.78
C PHE A 127 9.92 -6.63 11.41
N SER A 128 11.12 -6.91 11.91
CA SER A 128 11.38 -8.12 12.71
C SER A 128 10.55 -8.12 14.01
N LEU A 129 10.42 -6.97 14.65
CA LEU A 129 9.59 -6.83 15.87
C LEU A 129 8.10 -7.01 15.57
N ILE A 130 7.60 -6.42 14.46
CA ILE A 130 6.19 -6.59 14.05
C ILE A 130 5.90 -8.06 13.70
N ILE A 131 6.80 -8.73 12.97
CA ILE A 131 6.66 -10.16 12.67
C ILE A 131 6.68 -11.00 13.95
N PHE A 132 7.62 -10.73 14.85
CA PHE A 132 7.71 -11.41 16.14
C PHE A 132 6.42 -11.24 16.96
N ASP A 133 5.93 -10.01 17.09
CA ASP A 133 4.69 -9.71 17.79
C ASP A 133 3.47 -10.42 17.15
N SER A 134 3.43 -10.48 15.81
CA SER A 134 2.40 -11.23 15.08
C SER A 134 2.45 -12.74 15.40
N ILE A 135 3.65 -13.32 15.52
CA ILE A 135 3.83 -14.73 15.87
C ILE A 135 3.42 -14.96 17.33
N VAL A 136 3.78 -14.05 18.24
CA VAL A 136 3.33 -14.10 19.65
C VAL A 136 1.80 -14.07 19.71
N GLN A 137 1.15 -13.15 18.97
CA GLN A 137 -0.30 -13.08 18.91
C GLN A 137 -0.92 -14.35 18.30
N LEU A 138 -0.26 -15.00 17.33
CA LEU A 138 -0.74 -16.25 16.74
C LEU A 138 -0.74 -17.40 17.76
N ILE A 139 0.31 -17.50 18.61
CA ILE A 139 0.52 -18.61 19.54
C ILE A 139 -0.27 -18.42 20.83
N PHE A 140 -0.28 -17.20 21.38
CA PHE A 140 -0.81 -16.90 22.72
C PHE A 140 -2.17 -16.18 22.69
N ASP A 141 -2.76 -15.89 21.52
CA ASP A 141 -3.97 -15.10 21.29
C ASP A 141 -3.87 -13.62 21.67
N TYR A 142 -2.77 -13.21 22.31
CA TYR A 142 -2.45 -11.83 22.69
C TYR A 142 -1.12 -11.41 22.09
N ASN A 143 -1.04 -10.16 21.64
CA ASN A 143 0.23 -9.57 21.25
C ASN A 143 0.99 -9.02 22.46
N LEU A 144 2.21 -8.47 22.24
CA LEU A 144 3.05 -7.89 23.32
C LEU A 144 2.39 -6.72 24.07
N LEU A 145 1.41 -6.04 23.49
CA LEU A 145 0.64 -4.96 24.12
C LEU A 145 -0.67 -5.44 24.74
N GLY A 146 -0.98 -6.74 24.68
CA GLY A 146 -2.21 -7.32 25.22
C GLY A 146 -3.42 -7.23 24.28
N TYR A 147 -3.25 -6.84 23.02
CA TYR A 147 -4.35 -6.88 22.05
C TYR A 147 -4.65 -8.32 21.64
N GLN A 148 -5.92 -8.70 21.72
CA GLN A 148 -6.41 -10.01 21.28
C GLN A 148 -6.55 -10.06 19.75
N LYS A 149 -6.54 -11.30 19.22
CA LYS A 149 -7.02 -11.54 17.85
C LYS A 149 -8.45 -11.04 17.72
N ILE A 150 -8.78 -10.44 16.58
CA ILE A 150 -10.15 -9.98 16.33
C ILE A 150 -10.95 -11.15 15.74
N GLY A 151 -11.98 -11.60 16.47
CA GLY A 151 -12.92 -12.60 15.97
C GLY A 151 -14.15 -11.94 15.30
N THR A 152 -14.63 -12.52 14.22
CA THR A 152 -15.98 -12.26 13.71
C THR A 152 -16.85 -13.42 14.14
N ASN A 153 -17.69 -13.20 15.15
CA ASN A 153 -18.76 -14.13 15.52
C ASN A 153 -19.89 -14.06 14.48
N THR A 154 -19.71 -14.77 13.38
CA THR A 154 -20.86 -15.17 12.57
C THR A 154 -21.28 -16.56 13.07
N GLU A 155 -22.57 -16.82 13.20
CA GLU A 155 -23.15 -18.07 13.78
C GLU A 155 -22.59 -19.37 13.18
N THR A 156 -21.91 -19.29 12.05
CA THR A 156 -21.33 -20.42 11.34
C THR A 156 -19.80 -20.50 11.31
N ARG A 157 -19.04 -19.40 11.61
CA ARG A 157 -17.56 -19.39 11.46
C ARG A 157 -16.92 -18.33 12.36
N SER A 158 -16.22 -18.72 13.40
CA SER A 158 -15.28 -17.85 14.11
C SER A 158 -13.98 -17.73 13.32
N LEU A 159 -13.82 -16.63 12.59
CA LEU A 159 -12.56 -16.31 11.92
C LEU A 159 -11.80 -15.29 12.77
N GLU A 160 -10.68 -15.70 13.30
CA GLU A 160 -9.78 -14.82 14.04
C GLU A 160 -8.75 -14.21 13.09
N TYR A 161 -8.38 -12.95 13.33
CA TYR A 161 -7.44 -12.20 12.50
C TYR A 161 -6.29 -11.69 13.33
N LEU A 162 -5.07 -11.83 12.80
CA LEU A 162 -3.90 -11.17 13.36
C LEU A 162 -3.93 -9.68 13.04
N THR A 163 -3.67 -8.87 14.05
CA THR A 163 -3.58 -7.41 13.93
C THR A 163 -2.29 -6.82 14.48
N SER A 164 -1.56 -7.59 15.30
CA SER A 164 -0.32 -7.15 15.93
C SER A 164 -0.52 -5.78 16.63
N PHE A 165 0.38 -4.84 16.43
CA PHE A 165 0.32 -3.49 17.02
C PHE A 165 -0.82 -2.61 16.50
N PHE A 166 -1.56 -3.01 15.47
CA PHE A 166 -2.71 -2.23 14.95
C PHE A 166 -3.97 -2.32 15.81
N GLY A 167 -3.93 -3.07 16.93
CA GLY A 167 -5.05 -3.17 17.87
C GLY A 167 -6.29 -3.78 17.21
N SER A 168 -7.39 -3.01 17.13
CA SER A 168 -8.66 -3.45 16.52
C SER A 168 -8.70 -3.26 15.00
N GLU A 169 -7.65 -2.72 14.37
CA GLU A 169 -7.69 -2.39 12.96
C GLU A 169 -7.11 -3.49 12.07
N LYS A 170 -7.85 -3.93 11.08
CA LYS A 170 -7.45 -4.95 10.12
C LYS A 170 -6.61 -4.34 9.00
N LYS A 171 -5.33 -4.04 9.29
CA LYS A 171 -4.40 -3.35 8.38
C LYS A 171 -3.03 -4.03 8.27
N LEU A 172 -2.74 -5.03 9.11
CA LEU A 172 -1.41 -5.63 9.23
C LEU A 172 -0.93 -6.21 7.90
N GLY A 173 -1.75 -7.01 7.20
CA GLY A 173 -1.38 -7.63 5.93
C GLY A 173 -1.10 -6.59 4.85
N SER A 174 -1.99 -5.60 4.73
CA SER A 174 -1.81 -4.47 3.81
C SER A 174 -0.57 -3.64 4.12
N PHE A 175 -0.22 -3.49 5.39
CA PHE A 175 0.99 -2.80 5.82
C PHE A 175 2.25 -3.57 5.42
N LEU A 176 2.31 -4.84 5.72
CA LEU A 176 3.46 -5.69 5.44
C LEU A 176 3.77 -5.75 3.94
N ILE A 177 2.78 -6.00 3.09
CA ILE A 177 3.01 -6.09 1.65
C ILE A 177 3.47 -4.76 1.03
N ARG A 178 3.08 -3.63 1.58
CA ARG A 178 3.46 -2.30 1.08
C ARG A 178 4.90 -1.92 1.43
N PHE A 179 5.48 -2.53 2.47
CA PHE A 179 6.86 -2.31 2.88
C PHE A 179 7.83 -3.45 2.51
N LEU A 180 7.33 -4.65 2.24
CA LEU A 180 8.16 -5.80 1.87
C LEU A 180 9.10 -5.50 0.69
N PRO A 181 8.68 -4.84 -0.40
CA PRO A 181 9.59 -4.48 -1.48
C PRO A 181 10.69 -3.50 -1.07
N LEU A 182 10.40 -2.55 -0.17
CA LEU A 182 11.41 -1.64 0.39
C LEU A 182 12.47 -2.42 1.20
N ILE A 183 12.02 -3.36 2.04
CA ILE A 183 12.91 -4.20 2.85
C ILE A 183 13.86 -4.99 1.95
N ILE A 184 13.33 -5.65 0.93
CA ILE A 184 14.14 -6.41 -0.03
C ILE A 184 15.10 -5.48 -0.78
N SER A 185 14.63 -4.31 -1.23
CA SER A 185 15.46 -3.29 -1.89
C SER A 185 16.64 -2.87 -1.00
N LEU A 186 16.39 -2.61 0.30
CA LEU A 186 17.42 -2.28 1.28
C LEU A 186 18.44 -3.40 1.50
N ILE A 187 17.99 -4.65 1.52
CA ILE A 187 18.88 -5.81 1.67
C ILE A 187 19.80 -5.90 0.45
N TYR A 188 19.28 -5.74 -0.75
CA TYR A 188 20.10 -5.81 -1.97
C TYR A 188 21.14 -4.68 -2.06
N ILE A 189 20.80 -3.47 -1.65
CA ILE A 189 21.76 -2.34 -1.70
C ILE A 189 22.88 -2.48 -0.67
N LYS A 190 22.65 -3.21 0.44
CA LYS A 190 23.61 -3.38 1.53
C LYS A 190 24.42 -4.67 1.47
N ASN A 191 23.80 -5.78 1.05
CA ASN A 191 24.38 -7.12 1.09
C ASN A 191 24.58 -7.71 -0.31
N TYR A 192 25.74 -7.51 -0.87
CA TYR A 192 26.12 -7.99 -2.21
C TYR A 192 26.04 -9.52 -2.41
N LYS A 193 26.11 -10.31 -1.33
CA LYS A 193 26.35 -11.76 -1.44
C LYS A 193 25.26 -12.65 -0.83
N ASN A 194 24.31 -12.12 -0.07
CA ASN A 194 23.43 -12.97 0.74
C ASN A 194 21.94 -12.68 0.54
N ASN A 195 21.36 -13.30 -0.50
CA ASN A 195 19.93 -13.24 -0.76
C ASN A 195 19.08 -13.99 0.29
N LEU A 196 19.73 -14.71 1.23
CA LEU A 196 19.04 -15.53 2.23
C LEU A 196 18.14 -14.68 3.14
N LEU A 197 18.61 -13.48 3.53
CA LEU A 197 17.83 -12.56 4.36
C LEU A 197 16.59 -12.05 3.62
N SER A 198 16.66 -11.80 2.31
CA SER A 198 15.51 -11.42 1.49
C SER A 198 14.47 -12.54 1.42
N VAL A 199 14.93 -13.80 1.25
CA VAL A 199 14.07 -14.98 1.25
C VAL A 199 13.42 -15.17 2.62
N PHE A 200 14.17 -14.99 3.71
CA PHE A 200 13.67 -15.06 5.07
C PHE A 200 12.51 -14.07 5.30
N PHE A 201 12.70 -12.78 4.97
CA PHE A 201 11.62 -11.78 5.09
C PHE A 201 10.44 -12.09 4.17
N LEU A 202 10.68 -12.56 2.93
CA LEU A 202 9.63 -12.94 1.99
C LEU A 202 8.74 -14.04 2.57
N ILE A 203 9.34 -15.11 3.13
CA ILE A 203 8.61 -16.26 3.71
C ILE A 203 7.85 -15.84 4.97
N LEU A 204 8.52 -15.17 5.91
CA LEU A 204 7.88 -14.80 7.19
C LEU A 204 6.77 -13.77 7.01
N MET A 205 7.01 -12.72 6.22
CA MET A 205 5.96 -11.74 5.95
C MET A 205 4.83 -12.35 5.13
N GLY A 206 5.13 -13.22 4.16
CA GLY A 206 4.12 -13.96 3.40
C GLY A 206 3.25 -14.85 4.31
N PHE A 207 3.85 -15.54 5.27
CA PHE A 207 3.14 -16.32 6.28
C PHE A 207 2.22 -15.43 7.14
N VAL A 208 2.75 -14.33 7.69
CA VAL A 208 1.94 -13.40 8.50
C VAL A 208 0.82 -12.79 7.66
N ILE A 209 1.08 -12.35 6.42
CA ILE A 209 0.06 -11.82 5.50
C ILE A 209 -1.07 -12.83 5.30
N PHE A 210 -0.74 -14.12 5.12
CA PHE A 210 -1.74 -15.17 5.01
C PHE A 210 -2.60 -15.26 6.28
N GLN A 211 -2.00 -15.21 7.45
CA GLN A 211 -2.70 -15.30 8.75
C GLN A 211 -3.56 -14.07 9.08
N THR A 212 -3.32 -12.90 8.45
CA THR A 212 -4.17 -11.71 8.66
C THR A 212 -5.56 -11.83 8.04
N SER A 213 -5.80 -12.82 7.20
CA SER A 213 -7.07 -12.99 6.49
C SER A 213 -7.48 -11.77 5.63
N GLU A 214 -6.51 -10.94 5.20
CA GLU A 214 -6.71 -9.82 4.28
C GLU A 214 -6.53 -10.26 2.83
N ARG A 215 -7.64 -10.51 2.11
CA ARG A 215 -7.60 -11.00 0.71
C ARG A 215 -6.85 -10.08 -0.25
N ALA A 216 -7.06 -8.76 -0.11
CA ALA A 216 -6.35 -7.78 -0.93
C ALA A 216 -4.83 -7.83 -0.71
N ALA A 217 -4.39 -7.98 0.54
CA ALA A 217 -2.97 -8.11 0.87
C ALA A 217 -2.37 -9.39 0.29
N LEU A 218 -3.07 -10.52 0.41
CA LEU A 218 -2.62 -11.79 -0.16
C LEU A 218 -2.56 -11.74 -1.69
N PHE A 219 -3.53 -11.11 -2.33
CA PHE A 219 -3.50 -10.91 -3.78
C PHE A 219 -2.30 -10.07 -4.23
N LEU A 220 -2.03 -8.94 -3.55
CA LEU A 220 -0.84 -8.13 -3.81
C LEU A 220 0.46 -8.90 -3.57
N PHE A 221 0.51 -9.75 -2.54
CA PHE A 221 1.64 -10.63 -2.31
C PHE A 221 1.84 -11.62 -3.47
N GLY A 222 0.75 -12.17 -4.01
CA GLY A 222 0.80 -13.00 -5.23
C GLY A 222 1.35 -12.26 -6.44
N ILE A 223 0.91 -11.01 -6.68
CA ILE A 223 1.45 -10.15 -7.75
C ILE A 223 2.94 -9.87 -7.52
N PHE A 224 3.34 -9.58 -6.27
CA PHE A 224 4.75 -9.37 -5.92
C PHE A 224 5.60 -10.61 -6.23
N CYS A 225 5.16 -11.78 -5.81
CA CYS A 225 5.83 -13.05 -6.10
C CYS A 225 5.92 -13.32 -7.62
N LEU A 226 4.87 -13.04 -8.37
CA LEU A 226 4.86 -13.16 -9.83
C LEU A 226 5.95 -12.27 -10.47
N LEU A 227 6.05 -11.02 -10.05
CA LEU A 227 7.06 -10.09 -10.57
C LEU A 227 8.49 -10.53 -10.21
N ILE A 228 8.70 -11.12 -9.02
CA ILE A 228 9.99 -11.74 -8.65
C ILE A 228 10.32 -12.91 -9.60
N VAL A 229 9.35 -13.80 -9.86
CA VAL A 229 9.54 -14.94 -10.78
C VAL A 229 9.90 -14.45 -12.19
N LEU A 230 9.19 -13.42 -12.69
CA LEU A 230 9.44 -12.87 -14.02
C LEU A 230 10.86 -12.28 -14.14
N ASN A 231 11.41 -11.72 -13.06
CA ASN A 231 12.77 -11.20 -13.02
C ASN A 231 13.85 -12.27 -12.80
N SER A 232 13.48 -13.45 -12.29
CA SER A 232 14.43 -14.50 -11.94
C SER A 232 14.93 -15.25 -13.16
N GLN A 233 16.21 -15.62 -13.18
CA GLN A 233 16.76 -16.56 -14.16
C GLN A 233 16.30 -18.01 -13.88
N LYS A 234 16.02 -18.35 -12.62
CA LYS A 234 15.56 -19.69 -12.19
C LYS A 234 14.05 -19.72 -12.03
N LYS A 235 13.30 -19.31 -13.06
CA LYS A 235 11.83 -19.14 -13.03
C LYS A 235 11.08 -20.38 -12.57
N ILE A 236 11.42 -21.55 -13.12
CA ILE A 236 10.73 -22.81 -12.82
C ILE A 236 10.94 -23.20 -11.35
N LEU A 237 12.18 -23.15 -10.87
CA LEU A 237 12.49 -23.50 -9.47
C LEU A 237 11.77 -22.57 -8.49
N LEU A 238 11.79 -21.26 -8.75
CA LEU A 238 11.14 -20.27 -7.88
C LEU A 238 9.62 -20.40 -7.94
N SER A 239 9.03 -20.63 -9.12
CA SER A 239 7.60 -20.89 -9.26
C SER A 239 7.17 -22.12 -8.48
N SER A 240 7.90 -23.23 -8.60
CA SER A 240 7.61 -24.47 -7.87
C SER A 240 7.68 -24.27 -6.36
N PHE A 241 8.69 -23.54 -5.89
CA PHE A 241 8.81 -23.20 -4.47
C PHE A 241 7.64 -22.35 -3.97
N LEU A 242 7.23 -21.32 -4.71
CA LEU A 242 6.11 -20.44 -4.33
C LEU A 242 4.77 -21.18 -4.37
N VAL A 243 4.56 -22.06 -5.38
CA VAL A 243 3.36 -22.91 -5.43
C VAL A 243 3.33 -23.83 -4.23
N LEU A 244 4.45 -24.51 -3.91
CA LEU A 244 4.54 -25.38 -2.74
C LEU A 244 4.26 -24.62 -1.44
N PHE A 245 4.85 -23.43 -1.28
CA PHE A 245 4.62 -22.57 -0.10
C PHE A 245 3.14 -22.20 0.06
N ILE A 246 2.49 -21.73 -1.01
CA ILE A 246 1.06 -21.39 -0.99
C ILE A 246 0.21 -22.64 -0.70
N THR A 247 0.55 -23.79 -1.29
CA THR A 247 -0.17 -25.05 -1.07
C THR A 247 -0.07 -25.47 0.40
N ILE A 248 1.11 -25.38 1.01
CA ILE A 248 1.29 -25.69 2.44
C ILE A 248 0.45 -24.74 3.30
N LEU A 249 0.47 -23.44 3.02
CA LEU A 249 -0.35 -22.47 3.75
C LEU A 249 -1.85 -22.75 3.64
N LEU A 250 -2.34 -23.05 2.45
CA LEU A 250 -3.75 -23.41 2.23
C LEU A 250 -4.13 -24.76 2.86
N ALA A 251 -3.19 -25.70 2.97
CA ALA A 251 -3.43 -26.99 3.61
C ALA A 251 -3.44 -26.89 5.15
N SER A 252 -2.66 -25.97 5.73
CA SER A 252 -2.47 -25.86 7.18
C SER A 252 -3.67 -25.31 7.93
N ASP A 253 -4.50 -24.47 7.29
CA ASP A 253 -5.60 -23.75 7.94
C ASP A 253 -6.90 -23.86 7.14
N LYS A 254 -7.84 -24.69 7.62
CA LYS A 254 -9.13 -24.91 6.96
C LYS A 254 -10.00 -23.64 6.93
N PRO A 255 -10.21 -22.90 8.03
CA PRO A 255 -10.98 -21.64 8.04
C PRO A 255 -10.45 -20.59 7.06
N LEU A 256 -9.14 -20.35 7.05
CA LEU A 256 -8.51 -19.40 6.13
C LEU A 256 -8.62 -19.85 4.66
N ARG A 257 -8.41 -21.15 4.39
CA ARG A 257 -8.59 -21.71 3.04
C ARG A 257 -10.00 -21.46 2.52
N ILE A 258 -11.02 -21.77 3.32
CA ILE A 258 -12.42 -21.53 2.97
C ILE A 258 -12.62 -20.05 2.64
N LYS A 259 -12.14 -19.15 3.49
CA LYS A 259 -12.28 -17.70 3.28
C LYS A 259 -11.59 -17.22 2.01
N TYR A 260 -10.35 -17.60 1.77
CA TYR A 260 -9.60 -17.15 0.60
C TYR A 260 -10.16 -17.71 -0.70
N ILE A 261 -10.60 -18.96 -0.73
CA ILE A 261 -11.12 -19.59 -1.92
C ILE A 261 -12.61 -19.33 -2.06
N MET A 262 -13.42 -19.77 -1.08
CA MET A 262 -14.89 -19.77 -1.21
C MET A 262 -15.49 -18.39 -1.25
N VAL A 263 -15.19 -17.56 -0.24
CA VAL A 263 -15.74 -16.19 -0.20
C VAL A 263 -15.31 -15.38 -1.42
N THR A 264 -14.13 -15.66 -1.99
CA THR A 264 -13.68 -15.01 -3.23
C THR A 264 -14.46 -15.53 -4.44
N LEU A 265 -14.67 -16.84 -4.56
CA LEU A 265 -15.45 -17.44 -5.63
C LEU A 265 -16.92 -17.02 -5.60
N GLU A 266 -17.51 -16.93 -4.39
CA GLU A 266 -18.87 -16.43 -4.19
C GLU A 266 -19.01 -14.96 -4.60
N GLN A 267 -18.14 -14.10 -4.10
CA GLN A 267 -18.18 -12.66 -4.39
C GLN A 267 -17.92 -12.33 -5.86
N THR A 268 -17.07 -13.11 -6.53
CA THR A 268 -16.81 -12.97 -7.97
C THR A 268 -17.84 -13.72 -8.84
N LYS A 269 -18.76 -14.45 -8.21
CA LYS A 269 -19.73 -15.34 -8.89
C LYS A 269 -19.09 -16.43 -9.77
N LEU A 270 -17.79 -16.60 -9.73
CA LEU A 270 -17.10 -17.69 -10.42
C LEU A 270 -17.61 -19.06 -9.96
N ILE A 271 -18.12 -19.15 -8.73
CA ILE A 271 -18.67 -20.39 -8.19
C ILE A 271 -19.85 -20.92 -9.00
N TYR A 272 -20.70 -20.05 -9.57
CA TYR A 272 -21.84 -20.47 -10.40
C TYR A 272 -21.38 -21.06 -11.73
N ILE A 273 -20.28 -20.54 -12.31
CA ILE A 273 -19.68 -21.11 -13.51
C ILE A 273 -19.06 -22.47 -13.20
N LEU A 274 -18.44 -22.61 -12.04
CA LEU A 274 -17.78 -23.83 -11.60
C LEU A 274 -18.79 -24.92 -11.19
N LYS A 275 -19.92 -24.57 -10.57
CA LYS A 275 -20.99 -25.49 -10.18
C LYS A 275 -21.69 -26.15 -11.39
N ASN A 276 -21.74 -25.49 -12.53
CA ASN A 276 -22.34 -26.04 -13.74
C ASN A 276 -21.52 -27.16 -14.39
N ASN A 277 -20.34 -27.48 -13.83
CA ASN A 277 -19.48 -28.56 -14.29
C ASN A 277 -19.40 -29.66 -13.22
N GLU A 278 -19.95 -30.85 -13.48
CA GLU A 278 -19.98 -31.98 -12.53
C GLU A 278 -18.61 -32.37 -11.98
N ASN A 279 -17.57 -32.34 -12.83
CA ASN A 279 -16.21 -32.67 -12.39
C ASN A 279 -15.66 -31.64 -11.39
N THR A 280 -15.97 -30.40 -11.62
CA THR A 280 -15.57 -29.28 -10.71
C THR A 280 -16.34 -29.36 -9.39
N LEU A 281 -17.62 -29.73 -9.44
CA LEU A 281 -18.43 -29.95 -8.24
C LEU A 281 -17.87 -31.08 -7.36
N LYS A 282 -17.45 -32.19 -7.96
CA LYS A 282 -16.79 -33.29 -7.25
C LYS A 282 -15.47 -32.86 -6.59
N ILE A 283 -14.69 -32.03 -7.25
CA ILE A 283 -13.44 -31.46 -6.69
C ILE A 283 -13.75 -30.51 -5.52
N LEU A 284 -14.71 -29.61 -5.67
CA LEU A 284 -15.13 -28.68 -4.62
C LEU A 284 -15.62 -29.43 -3.38
N LYS A 285 -16.44 -30.46 -3.53
CA LYS A 285 -16.89 -31.35 -2.44
C LYS A 285 -15.70 -32.05 -1.75
N LYS A 286 -14.76 -32.59 -2.53
CA LYS A 286 -13.59 -33.30 -2.00
C LYS A 286 -12.65 -32.42 -1.16
N ILE A 287 -12.62 -31.10 -1.40
CA ILE A 287 -11.85 -30.14 -0.61
C ILE A 287 -12.68 -29.49 0.54
N GLY A 288 -13.85 -30.07 0.85
CA GLY A 288 -14.68 -29.67 2.02
C GLY A 288 -15.47 -28.39 1.81
N LEU A 289 -15.92 -28.13 0.57
CA LEU A 289 -16.63 -26.94 0.16
C LEU A 289 -18.11 -27.27 -0.15
N GLU A 290 -18.75 -28.08 0.69
CA GLU A 290 -20.09 -28.63 0.44
C GLU A 290 -21.26 -27.67 0.72
N GLU A 291 -21.06 -26.69 1.59
CA GLU A 291 -22.15 -25.83 2.10
C GLU A 291 -22.24 -24.50 1.32
N ILE A 292 -22.69 -24.55 0.09
CA ILE A 292 -23.10 -23.33 -0.60
C ILE A 292 -24.60 -23.47 -0.86
N GLU A 293 -25.41 -22.78 -0.06
CA GLU A 293 -26.84 -22.66 -0.30
C GLU A 293 -27.10 -22.02 -1.67
N ASP A 294 -28.00 -22.65 -2.41
CA ASP A 294 -28.47 -22.12 -3.70
C ASP A 294 -29.41 -20.93 -3.41
N ASP A 295 -28.91 -19.71 -3.52
CA ASP A 295 -29.75 -18.52 -3.59
C ASP A 295 -30.20 -18.30 -5.05
N PRO A 296 -31.47 -18.58 -5.39
CA PRO A 296 -31.97 -18.50 -6.77
C PRO A 296 -31.96 -17.08 -7.35
N LEU A 297 -31.80 -16.05 -6.51
CA LEU A 297 -31.79 -14.64 -6.90
C LEU A 297 -30.41 -14.15 -7.40
N LEU A 298 -29.40 -15.01 -7.38
CA LEU A 298 -28.01 -14.64 -7.70
C LEU A 298 -27.59 -14.86 -9.15
N VAL A 299 -28.50 -15.10 -10.09
CA VAL A 299 -28.21 -15.48 -11.50
C VAL A 299 -27.73 -14.32 -12.37
N ASP A 300 -27.39 -13.16 -11.85
CA ASP A 300 -27.03 -11.99 -12.66
C ASP A 300 -25.53 -11.66 -12.61
N ILE A 301 -24.84 -11.91 -13.72
CA ILE A 301 -23.52 -11.40 -14.18
C ILE A 301 -22.36 -11.46 -13.18
N THR A 302 -21.23 -11.99 -13.65
CA THR A 302 -19.89 -11.95 -12.99
C THR A 302 -19.55 -10.57 -12.45
N ARG A 303 -19.39 -10.45 -11.12
CA ARG A 303 -18.95 -9.21 -10.46
C ARG A 303 -17.47 -9.31 -10.09
N TYR A 304 -16.70 -8.28 -10.40
CA TYR A 304 -15.29 -8.19 -10.02
C TYR A 304 -15.09 -7.89 -8.53
N TYR A 305 -16.12 -7.27 -7.87
CA TYR A 305 -16.08 -6.83 -6.49
C TYR A 305 -17.32 -7.32 -5.72
N SER A 306 -17.26 -7.25 -4.38
CA SER A 306 -18.46 -7.39 -3.58
C SER A 306 -19.50 -6.32 -3.96
N LYS A 307 -20.78 -6.61 -3.72
CA LYS A 307 -21.88 -5.66 -4.01
C LYS A 307 -21.62 -4.27 -3.43
N GLU A 308 -21.15 -4.19 -2.18
CA GLU A 308 -20.85 -2.92 -1.52
C GLU A 308 -19.76 -2.11 -2.21
N HIS A 309 -18.66 -2.74 -2.62
CA HIS A 309 -17.56 -2.05 -3.32
C HIS A 309 -17.96 -1.60 -4.71
N GLU A 310 -18.81 -2.37 -5.41
CA GLU A 310 -19.35 -1.98 -6.70
C GLU A 310 -20.28 -0.77 -6.57
N ASP A 311 -21.22 -0.80 -5.61
CA ASP A 311 -22.16 0.28 -5.37
C ASP A 311 -21.44 1.58 -4.97
N LEU A 312 -20.40 1.49 -4.11
CA LEU A 312 -19.56 2.63 -3.76
C LEU A 312 -18.78 3.18 -4.94
N SER A 313 -18.26 2.30 -5.81
CA SER A 313 -17.55 2.71 -7.01
C SER A 313 -18.49 3.41 -8.00
N MET A 314 -19.72 2.90 -8.17
CA MET A 314 -20.73 3.53 -9.01
C MET A 314 -21.14 4.91 -8.48
N THR A 315 -21.29 5.05 -7.15
CA THR A 315 -21.52 6.35 -6.50
C THR A 315 -20.36 7.32 -6.79
N GLY A 316 -19.10 6.86 -6.70
CA GLY A 316 -17.94 7.70 -7.01
C GLY A 316 -17.89 8.15 -8.47
N LEU A 317 -18.25 7.28 -9.41
CA LEU A 317 -18.35 7.63 -10.82
C LEU A 317 -19.49 8.63 -11.10
N GLU A 318 -20.59 8.55 -10.35
CA GLU A 318 -21.68 9.53 -10.47
C GLU A 318 -21.26 10.91 -9.94
N ILE A 319 -20.54 10.95 -8.83
CA ILE A 319 -19.94 12.20 -8.32
C ILE A 319 -18.96 12.78 -9.36
N PHE A 320 -18.09 11.95 -9.93
CA PHE A 320 -17.16 12.36 -10.97
C PHE A 320 -17.87 12.99 -12.18
N LYS A 321 -18.97 12.42 -12.68
CA LYS A 321 -19.73 12.98 -13.79
C LYS A 321 -20.24 14.41 -13.54
N ARG A 322 -20.45 14.77 -12.27
CA ARG A 322 -20.90 16.12 -11.85
C ARG A 322 -19.73 17.08 -11.68
N HIS A 323 -18.54 16.58 -11.39
CA HIS A 323 -17.33 17.33 -11.09
C HIS A 323 -16.14 16.87 -11.96
N LEU A 324 -16.32 16.85 -13.30
CA LEU A 324 -15.42 16.20 -14.28
C LEU A 324 -13.96 16.61 -14.18
N PHE A 325 -13.65 17.92 -14.09
CA PHE A 325 -12.29 18.41 -14.26
C PHE A 325 -11.47 18.31 -12.98
N PHE A 326 -11.99 18.78 -11.86
CA PHE A 326 -11.26 18.93 -10.59
C PHE A 326 -11.89 18.16 -9.43
N GLY A 327 -12.93 17.36 -9.66
CA GLY A 327 -13.60 16.60 -8.63
C GLY A 327 -14.38 17.45 -7.64
N SER A 328 -14.92 16.81 -6.60
CA SER A 328 -15.76 17.45 -5.57
C SER A 328 -14.97 17.92 -4.33
N GLY A 329 -13.66 17.66 -4.29
CA GLY A 329 -12.79 17.95 -3.14
C GLY A 329 -12.35 16.69 -2.37
N ILE A 330 -11.14 16.71 -1.82
CA ILE A 330 -10.64 15.59 -1.01
C ILE A 330 -11.51 15.43 0.24
N LYS A 331 -11.89 14.18 0.57
CA LYS A 331 -12.79 13.83 1.70
C LYS A 331 -14.23 14.37 1.59
N SER A 332 -14.65 14.82 0.43
CA SER A 332 -16.03 15.29 0.18
C SER A 332 -17.00 14.17 -0.17
N PHE A 333 -16.52 12.99 -0.55
CA PHE A 333 -17.30 11.87 -1.06
C PHE A 333 -18.55 11.56 -0.23
N TYR A 334 -18.44 11.46 1.11
CA TYR A 334 -19.55 11.19 1.99
C TYR A 334 -20.63 12.27 1.89
N HIS A 335 -20.22 13.53 1.97
CA HIS A 335 -21.12 14.68 1.96
C HIS A 335 -21.85 14.83 0.60
N GLU A 336 -21.11 14.62 -0.50
CA GLU A 336 -21.68 14.66 -1.83
C GLU A 336 -22.67 13.52 -2.06
N CYS A 337 -22.33 12.30 -1.60
CA CYS A 337 -23.24 11.17 -1.63
C CYS A 337 -24.54 11.44 -0.85
N ASP A 338 -24.44 11.99 0.36
CA ASP A 338 -25.58 12.32 1.20
C ASP A 338 -26.46 13.41 0.57
N ASN A 339 -25.86 14.45 -0.02
CA ASN A 339 -26.54 15.49 -0.78
C ASN A 339 -27.31 14.90 -1.99
N LEU A 340 -26.71 14.00 -2.74
CA LEU A 340 -27.36 13.31 -3.85
C LEU A 340 -28.55 12.47 -3.38
N LYS A 341 -28.37 11.75 -2.26
CA LYS A 341 -29.42 10.94 -1.66
C LYS A 341 -30.59 11.76 -1.16
N SER A 342 -30.33 12.91 -0.51
CA SER A 342 -31.37 13.83 -0.04
C SER A 342 -32.20 14.45 -1.17
N LYS A 343 -31.58 14.64 -2.35
CA LYS A 343 -32.26 15.09 -3.57
C LYS A 343 -33.01 13.98 -4.32
N GLY A 344 -33.14 12.79 -3.70
CA GLY A 344 -33.85 11.66 -4.31
C GLY A 344 -33.13 11.02 -5.49
N PHE A 345 -31.83 11.31 -5.64
CA PHE A 345 -31.06 10.71 -6.71
C PHE A 345 -30.82 9.23 -6.43
N SER A 346 -31.05 8.39 -7.44
CA SER A 346 -30.83 6.96 -7.39
C SER A 346 -30.02 6.50 -8.60
N ILE A 347 -29.07 5.59 -8.36
CA ILE A 347 -28.39 4.90 -9.46
C ILE A 347 -29.29 3.74 -9.85
N LYS A 348 -29.67 3.66 -11.14
CA LYS A 348 -30.35 2.49 -11.69
C LYS A 348 -29.42 1.29 -11.63
N ASN A 349 -29.33 0.68 -10.46
CA ASN A 349 -28.68 -0.60 -10.30
C ASN A 349 -29.76 -1.68 -10.44
N LYS A 350 -29.42 -2.83 -11.02
CA LYS A 350 -30.40 -3.90 -11.35
C LYS A 350 -31.19 -4.45 -10.15
N ARG A 351 -30.82 -4.12 -8.90
CA ARG A 351 -31.47 -4.67 -7.69
C ARG A 351 -32.08 -3.63 -6.74
N ASP A 352 -31.28 -2.64 -6.35
CA ASP A 352 -31.72 -1.62 -5.39
C ASP A 352 -31.29 -0.25 -5.92
N ASN A 353 -32.20 0.57 -6.37
CA ASN A 353 -31.93 1.91 -6.89
C ASN A 353 -31.34 2.88 -5.83
N LYS A 354 -30.54 2.39 -4.86
CA LYS A 354 -30.02 3.17 -3.73
C LYS A 354 -28.57 3.52 -3.88
N LEU A 355 -28.22 4.77 -3.58
CA LEU A 355 -26.84 5.21 -3.37
C LEU A 355 -26.28 4.61 -2.09
N THR A 356 -25.07 4.07 -2.17
CA THR A 356 -24.30 3.61 -0.99
C THR A 356 -23.28 4.66 -0.64
N CYS A 357 -23.38 5.22 0.58
CA CYS A 357 -22.49 6.25 1.08
C CYS A 357 -21.51 5.67 2.10
N SER A 358 -20.22 6.02 1.97
CA SER A 358 -19.14 5.70 2.89
C SER A 358 -18.19 6.89 2.96
N THR A 359 -17.09 6.76 3.67
CA THR A 359 -16.06 7.80 3.72
C THR A 359 -15.30 7.98 2.40
N HIS A 360 -15.30 6.95 1.54
CA HIS A 360 -14.62 6.94 0.23
C HIS A 360 -15.12 5.74 -0.61
N PRO A 361 -14.88 5.70 -1.93
CA PRO A 361 -15.42 4.67 -2.84
C PRO A 361 -14.69 3.33 -2.79
N HIS A 362 -13.75 3.10 -1.87
CA HIS A 362 -12.94 1.88 -1.73
C HIS A 362 -12.19 1.44 -3.00
N ASN A 363 -11.99 2.34 -3.95
CA ASN A 363 -11.13 2.16 -5.12
C ASN A 363 -10.34 3.44 -5.35
N THR A 364 -9.01 3.36 -5.38
CA THR A 364 -8.11 4.51 -5.52
C THR A 364 -8.40 5.35 -6.77
N TYR A 365 -8.67 4.72 -7.90
CA TYR A 365 -8.85 5.42 -9.17
C TYR A 365 -10.20 6.14 -9.24
N VAL A 366 -11.24 5.47 -8.76
CA VAL A 366 -12.57 6.08 -8.63
C VAL A 366 -12.54 7.22 -7.63
N GLN A 367 -11.80 7.06 -6.52
CA GLN A 367 -11.64 8.13 -5.54
C GLN A 367 -10.92 9.34 -6.15
N ILE A 368 -9.84 9.14 -6.88
CA ILE A 368 -9.12 10.23 -7.54
C ILE A 368 -10.02 10.96 -8.54
N LEU A 369 -10.82 10.23 -9.32
CA LEU A 369 -11.81 10.83 -10.23
C LEU A 369 -12.86 11.63 -9.47
N SER A 370 -13.42 11.10 -8.39
CA SER A 370 -14.45 11.82 -7.60
C SER A 370 -13.90 13.01 -6.82
N ASP A 371 -12.69 12.87 -6.23
CA ASP A 371 -12.13 13.87 -5.31
C ASP A 371 -11.38 14.99 -6.05
N ILE A 372 -10.59 14.69 -7.09
CA ILE A 372 -9.72 15.65 -7.80
C ILE A 372 -9.86 15.61 -9.34
N GLY A 373 -10.86 14.90 -9.85
CA GLY A 373 -11.27 14.91 -11.24
C GLY A 373 -10.31 14.27 -12.24
N ILE A 374 -10.57 14.52 -13.53
CA ILE A 374 -9.80 13.92 -14.63
C ILE A 374 -8.32 14.34 -14.63
N PHE A 375 -8.01 15.59 -14.26
CA PHE A 375 -6.61 16.05 -14.24
C PHE A 375 -5.80 15.30 -13.16
N GLY A 376 -6.36 15.09 -11.97
CA GLY A 376 -5.72 14.26 -10.93
C GLY A 376 -5.56 12.81 -11.36
N PHE A 377 -6.57 12.25 -12.01
CA PHE A 377 -6.54 10.90 -12.56
C PHE A 377 -5.42 10.73 -13.61
N LEU A 378 -5.30 11.64 -14.57
CA LEU A 378 -4.25 11.59 -15.59
C LEU A 378 -2.85 11.64 -14.97
N MET A 379 -2.65 12.44 -13.91
CA MET A 379 -1.38 12.47 -13.18
C MET A 379 -1.05 11.12 -12.55
N VAL A 380 -2.01 10.45 -11.93
CA VAL A 380 -1.79 9.13 -11.33
C VAL A 380 -1.55 8.05 -12.39
N ILE A 381 -2.26 8.10 -13.53
CA ILE A 381 -1.99 7.21 -14.68
C ILE A 381 -0.59 7.44 -15.24
N PHE A 382 -0.13 8.69 -15.32
CA PHE A 382 1.24 9.00 -15.73
C PHE A 382 2.28 8.38 -14.79
N VAL A 383 2.08 8.52 -13.47
CA VAL A 383 2.96 7.89 -12.47
C VAL A 383 2.91 6.37 -12.58
N LEU A 384 1.73 5.78 -12.74
CA LEU A 384 1.57 4.33 -12.95
C LEU A 384 2.35 3.86 -14.18
N GLY A 385 2.21 4.55 -15.31
CA GLY A 385 2.94 4.26 -16.55
C GLY A 385 4.46 4.37 -16.36
N TYR A 386 4.92 5.37 -15.61
CA TYR A 386 6.33 5.54 -15.26
C TYR A 386 6.88 4.36 -14.45
N LEU A 387 6.15 3.92 -13.42
CA LEU A 387 6.55 2.77 -12.59
C LEU A 387 6.60 1.48 -13.40
N ILE A 388 5.57 1.21 -14.21
CA ILE A 388 5.50 0.03 -15.09
C ILE A 388 6.67 0.05 -16.09
N ARG A 389 6.92 1.19 -16.74
CA ARG A 389 8.05 1.36 -17.67
C ARG A 389 9.39 1.03 -17.00
N ASN A 390 9.63 1.55 -15.80
CA ASN A 390 10.88 1.28 -15.06
C ASN A 390 11.04 -0.21 -14.76
N ILE A 391 9.97 -0.87 -14.29
CA ILE A 391 9.96 -2.31 -14.02
C ILE A 391 10.33 -3.08 -15.30
N PHE A 392 9.70 -2.76 -16.44
CA PHE A 392 9.97 -3.44 -17.71
C PHE A 392 11.38 -3.23 -18.22
N ILE A 393 11.93 -2.02 -18.08
CA ILE A 393 13.32 -1.72 -18.51
C ILE A 393 14.28 -2.61 -17.75
N ILE A 394 14.12 -2.74 -16.43
CA ILE A 394 15.04 -3.52 -15.60
C ILE A 394 14.88 -5.01 -15.85
N ILE A 395 13.64 -5.54 -15.92
CA ILE A 395 13.41 -6.97 -16.19
C ILE A 395 14.05 -7.40 -17.53
N ARG A 396 14.11 -6.49 -18.53
CA ARG A 396 14.73 -6.77 -19.83
C ARG A 396 16.24 -6.60 -19.86
N LYS A 397 16.84 -6.01 -18.81
CA LYS A 397 18.29 -5.82 -18.72
C LYS A 397 18.96 -7.19 -18.56
N LYS A 398 19.93 -7.52 -19.42
CA LYS A 398 20.63 -8.82 -19.42
C LYS A 398 21.44 -9.04 -18.14
N GLU A 399 22.13 -8.00 -17.70
CA GLU A 399 22.92 -7.99 -16.47
C GLU A 399 22.35 -6.93 -15.54
N GLN A 400 22.01 -7.33 -14.33
CA GLN A 400 21.46 -6.47 -13.30
C GLN A 400 22.43 -6.45 -12.12
N ASP A 401 22.82 -5.27 -11.70
CA ASP A 401 23.54 -5.09 -10.44
C ASP A 401 22.56 -4.90 -9.27
N ASN A 402 23.10 -4.74 -8.07
CA ASN A 402 22.26 -4.57 -6.87
C ASN A 402 21.48 -3.27 -6.84
N LEU A 403 21.96 -2.21 -7.49
CA LEU A 403 21.19 -0.96 -7.62
C LEU A 403 20.00 -1.15 -8.57
N ASP A 404 20.19 -1.86 -9.68
CA ASP A 404 19.10 -2.19 -10.60
C ASP A 404 18.01 -3.02 -9.90
N ILE A 405 18.42 -4.04 -9.14
CA ILE A 405 17.50 -4.89 -8.37
C ILE A 405 16.79 -4.08 -7.27
N SER A 406 17.52 -3.22 -6.56
CA SER A 406 16.92 -2.34 -5.54
C SER A 406 15.91 -1.37 -6.17
N PHE A 407 16.23 -0.81 -7.34
CA PHE A 407 15.34 0.06 -8.09
C PHE A 407 14.10 -0.69 -8.59
N LEU A 408 14.25 -1.93 -9.04
CA LEU A 408 13.13 -2.79 -9.42
C LEU A 408 12.15 -2.95 -8.25
N PHE A 409 12.66 -3.39 -7.09
CA PHE A 409 11.80 -3.68 -5.94
C PHE A 409 11.08 -2.44 -5.41
N ILE A 410 11.74 -1.29 -5.33
CA ILE A 410 11.07 -0.07 -4.86
C ILE A 410 10.00 0.42 -5.85
N ASN A 411 10.21 0.29 -7.19
CA ASN A 411 9.18 0.58 -8.18
C ASN A 411 7.99 -0.40 -8.06
N ILE A 412 8.25 -1.70 -7.82
CA ILE A 412 7.19 -2.67 -7.54
C ILE A 412 6.42 -2.27 -6.27
N GLY A 413 7.11 -1.87 -5.20
CA GLY A 413 6.48 -1.42 -3.96
C GLY A 413 5.52 -0.26 -4.17
N LEU A 414 5.93 0.75 -4.93
CA LEU A 414 5.07 1.88 -5.28
C LEU A 414 3.91 1.45 -6.20
N LEU A 415 4.14 0.56 -7.16
CA LEU A 415 3.09 -0.02 -7.99
C LEU A 415 2.02 -0.73 -7.15
N LEU A 416 2.43 -1.55 -6.16
CA LEU A 416 1.50 -2.24 -5.26
C LEU A 416 0.68 -1.27 -4.40
N ASN A 417 1.23 -0.10 -4.06
CA ASN A 417 0.51 0.93 -3.31
C ASN A 417 -0.64 1.57 -4.10
N ILE A 418 -0.51 1.65 -5.41
CA ILE A 418 -1.51 2.23 -6.33
C ILE A 418 -2.09 1.19 -7.29
N PHE A 419 -2.09 -0.10 -6.93
CA PHE A 419 -2.57 -1.16 -7.81
C PHE A 419 -4.07 -1.01 -8.13
N PRO A 420 -4.47 -1.01 -9.44
CA PRO A 420 -5.82 -0.56 -9.83
C PRO A 420 -6.94 -1.55 -9.53
N LEU A 421 -6.66 -2.84 -9.47
CA LEU A 421 -7.68 -3.90 -9.52
C LEU A 421 -8.11 -4.43 -8.15
N ILE A 422 -7.84 -3.70 -7.08
CA ILE A 422 -8.21 -4.14 -5.73
C ILE A 422 -8.98 -3.06 -4.98
N PRO A 423 -9.88 -3.45 -4.07
CA PRO A 423 -10.40 -2.53 -3.08
C PRO A 423 -9.28 -1.94 -2.24
N SER A 424 -9.29 -0.65 -2.04
CA SER A 424 -8.25 0.07 -1.30
C SER A 424 -8.86 0.94 -0.20
N GLY A 425 -8.06 1.26 0.81
CA GLY A 425 -8.36 2.36 1.72
C GLY A 425 -8.31 3.71 0.98
N SER A 426 -8.71 4.77 1.64
CA SER A 426 -8.69 6.11 1.05
C SER A 426 -7.26 6.52 0.68
N PHE A 427 -7.05 6.90 -0.60
CA PHE A 427 -5.76 7.34 -1.13
C PHE A 427 -5.22 8.57 -0.39
N PHE A 428 -6.10 9.50 -0.02
CA PHE A 428 -5.76 10.71 0.71
C PHE A 428 -5.78 10.54 2.25
N ASN A 429 -5.85 9.31 2.75
CA ASN A 429 -5.71 9.04 4.17
C ASN A 429 -4.24 9.18 4.59
N ASN A 430 -4.00 9.71 5.78
CA ASN A 430 -2.67 9.89 6.37
C ASN A 430 -1.85 8.58 6.32
N TRP A 431 -2.48 7.46 6.67
CA TRP A 431 -1.83 6.15 6.71
C TRP A 431 -1.25 5.72 5.34
N ILE A 432 -2.06 5.78 4.27
CA ILE A 432 -1.61 5.42 2.91
C ILE A 432 -0.61 6.44 2.37
N SER A 433 -0.86 7.74 2.58
CA SER A 433 0.04 8.79 2.15
C SER A 433 1.43 8.66 2.79
N LEU A 434 1.50 8.37 4.11
CA LEU A 434 2.77 8.13 4.80
C LEU A 434 3.55 6.98 4.17
N ILE A 435 2.89 5.85 3.86
CA ILE A 435 3.54 4.69 3.22
C ILE A 435 4.06 5.04 1.84
N ILE A 436 3.22 5.66 0.99
CA ILE A 436 3.59 6.01 -0.39
C ILE A 436 4.79 6.96 -0.41
N PHE A 437 4.72 8.04 0.35
CA PHE A 437 5.76 9.07 0.31
C PHE A 437 7.04 8.65 1.04
N PHE A 438 6.96 7.75 2.02
CA PHE A 438 8.14 7.12 2.61
C PHE A 438 8.89 6.25 1.57
N ASN A 439 8.17 5.38 0.85
CA ASN A 439 8.77 4.58 -0.23
C ASN A 439 9.30 5.47 -1.38
N LEU A 440 8.61 6.56 -1.70
CA LEU A 440 9.00 7.51 -2.74
C LEU A 440 10.33 8.20 -2.42
N GLY A 441 10.55 8.58 -1.15
CA GLY A 441 11.83 9.18 -0.72
C GLY A 441 13.01 8.23 -0.94
N PHE A 442 12.80 6.94 -0.68
CA PHE A 442 13.82 5.92 -0.96
C PHE A 442 14.00 5.68 -2.47
N LEU A 443 12.93 5.72 -3.26
CA LEU A 443 13.03 5.68 -4.73
C LEU A 443 13.90 6.83 -5.26
N PHE A 444 13.73 8.03 -4.77
CA PHE A 444 14.53 9.18 -5.18
C PHE A 444 16.02 8.97 -4.88
N PHE A 445 16.32 8.42 -3.71
CA PHE A 445 17.70 8.07 -3.34
C PHE A 445 18.32 7.05 -4.30
N ILE A 446 17.65 5.93 -4.57
CA ILE A 446 18.15 4.89 -5.48
C ILE A 446 18.32 5.44 -6.91
N LYS A 447 17.33 6.19 -7.40
CA LYS A 447 17.40 6.83 -8.72
C LYS A 447 18.62 7.74 -8.86
N ASN A 448 18.92 8.55 -7.85
CA ASN A 448 20.10 9.41 -7.85
C ASN A 448 21.40 8.60 -7.85
N LYS A 449 21.48 7.50 -7.09
CA LYS A 449 22.67 6.61 -7.11
C LYS A 449 22.87 5.98 -8.50
N ILE A 450 21.81 5.57 -9.18
CA ILE A 450 21.90 5.04 -10.56
C ILE A 450 22.41 6.13 -11.52
N GLN A 451 21.88 7.36 -11.43
CA GLN A 451 22.33 8.46 -12.28
C GLN A 451 23.81 8.79 -12.09
N ILE A 452 24.32 8.73 -10.85
CA ILE A 452 25.74 8.92 -10.58
C ILE A 452 26.57 7.81 -11.21
N ARG A 453 26.17 6.54 -11.04
CA ARG A 453 26.85 5.37 -11.64
C ARG A 453 26.90 5.47 -13.17
N ASP A 454 25.79 5.82 -13.81
CA ASP A 454 25.68 5.83 -15.28
C ASP A 454 26.44 7.02 -15.90
N ASN A 455 26.80 8.06 -15.11
CA ASN A 455 27.60 9.22 -15.53
C ASN A 455 29.11 9.08 -15.17
N SER A 456 29.50 8.08 -14.37
CA SER A 456 30.89 7.76 -14.01
C SER A 456 31.47 6.71 -14.96
#